data_1cbfe93f95afd0b73577db64e13a8ec1
#
_entry.id   1cbfe93f95afd0b73577db64e13a8ec1
#
_cell.length_a   1.000
_cell.length_b   1.000
_cell.length_c   1.000
_cell.angle_alpha   90.00
_cell.angle_beta   90.00
_cell.angle_gamma   90.00
#
_symmetry.space_group_name_H-M   'P 1'
#
loop_
_entity.id
_entity.type
_entity.pdbx_description
1 polymer ?
#
loop_
_entity_poly.entity_id
_entity_poly.type
_entity_poly.pdbx_seq_one_letter_code
_entity_poly.pdbx_strand_id
1 'polypeptide(L)'
;FVGTAVDHGFTKDVQKFIVDPKHNSTNTIEDLIAFKPDATFVAVPTPQLESGECNTAILEDVMQQLNTSKGLLVIVKSTVPAYKLQKIQDECINLRIVYNPEFLTEKNYINDFINPPMHVFGGINADTDAVEKLYNEHSGCKECPVYKTDMITASMVKYCINGLLATKVTFMNEMYDILKAAKGTDWKTFTDIISNDPRVGKTHMKVPGNDGQRGYAGSCFPKDTNALAWFAREILNTPFTQLETSIQINEKLRKTNQS
;
A
#
# COMPACT_ATOMS: atom_id res chain seq x y z
N PHE A 1 -8.18 6.01 -5.04
CA PHE A 1 -7.59 5.50 -6.31
C PHE A 1 -7.49 3.97 -6.35
N VAL A 2 -7.32 3.27 -5.22
CA VAL A 2 -7.21 1.79 -5.21
C VAL A 2 -8.51 1.13 -5.69
N GLY A 3 -9.67 1.52 -5.13
CA GLY A 3 -10.97 1.00 -5.57
C GLY A 3 -11.23 1.27 -7.05
N THR A 4 -10.89 2.46 -7.54
CA THR A 4 -11.00 2.81 -8.96
C THR A 4 -10.09 1.94 -9.83
N ALA A 5 -8.87 1.62 -9.37
CA ALA A 5 -7.96 0.73 -10.11
C ALA A 5 -8.54 -0.70 -10.22
N VAL A 6 -9.11 -1.21 -9.13
CA VAL A 6 -9.80 -2.51 -9.13
C VAL A 6 -10.98 -2.49 -10.10
N ASP A 7 -11.84 -1.46 -10.04
CA ASP A 7 -12.98 -1.32 -10.94
C ASP A 7 -12.56 -1.32 -12.42
N HIS A 8 -11.52 -0.55 -12.77
CA HIS A 8 -11.00 -0.55 -14.15
C HIS A 8 -10.29 -1.85 -14.54
N GLY A 9 -9.72 -2.54 -13.56
CA GLY A 9 -8.92 -3.74 -13.80
C GLY A 9 -9.72 -5.02 -14.00
N PHE A 10 -10.89 -5.15 -13.39
CA PHE A 10 -11.77 -6.32 -13.53
C PHE A 10 -12.87 -6.04 -14.55
N THR A 11 -12.72 -6.54 -15.78
CA THR A 11 -13.61 -6.21 -16.91
C THR A 11 -14.08 -7.41 -17.72
N LYS A 12 -13.59 -8.63 -17.41
CA LYS A 12 -13.91 -9.83 -18.17
C LYS A 12 -15.03 -10.61 -17.47
N ASP A 13 -16.20 -10.63 -18.07
CA ASP A 13 -17.37 -11.43 -17.62
C ASP A 13 -17.72 -11.21 -16.13
N VAL A 14 -17.75 -9.95 -15.70
CA VAL A 14 -18.08 -9.58 -14.32
C VAL A 14 -19.29 -8.65 -14.25
N GLN A 15 -20.17 -8.93 -13.29
CA GLN A 15 -21.15 -7.96 -12.81
C GLN A 15 -20.55 -7.26 -11.59
N LYS A 16 -20.69 -5.95 -11.53
CA LYS A 16 -20.11 -5.14 -10.46
C LYS A 16 -21.18 -4.48 -9.62
N PHE A 17 -20.97 -4.50 -8.32
CA PHE A 17 -21.76 -3.74 -7.37
C PHE A 17 -20.81 -2.85 -6.55
N ILE A 18 -21.00 -1.53 -6.60
CA ILE A 18 -20.10 -0.56 -5.99
C ILE A 18 -20.80 0.12 -4.82
N VAL A 19 -20.14 0.12 -3.67
CA VAL A 19 -20.49 0.88 -2.48
C VAL A 19 -19.38 1.90 -2.24
N ASP A 20 -19.59 3.15 -2.64
CA ASP A 20 -18.61 4.24 -2.44
C ASP A 20 -19.35 5.57 -2.29
N PRO A 21 -19.31 6.19 -1.08
CA PRO A 21 -19.97 7.46 -0.83
C PRO A 21 -19.52 8.61 -1.74
N LYS A 22 -18.31 8.52 -2.33
CA LYS A 22 -17.76 9.54 -3.23
C LYS A 22 -18.23 9.42 -4.67
N HIS A 23 -18.76 8.27 -5.07
CA HIS A 23 -19.24 8.02 -6.43
C HIS A 23 -20.77 8.19 -6.58
N ASN A 24 -21.41 8.99 -5.74
CA ASN A 24 -22.86 9.19 -5.71
C ASN A 24 -23.65 7.86 -5.61
N SER A 25 -23.02 6.82 -5.10
CA SER A 25 -23.68 5.56 -4.84
C SER A 25 -24.55 5.69 -3.60
N THR A 26 -25.83 5.41 -3.75
CA THR A 26 -26.77 5.24 -2.62
C THR A 26 -26.74 3.80 -2.09
N ASN A 27 -25.94 2.94 -2.70
CA ASN A 27 -25.81 1.54 -2.31
C ASN A 27 -25.18 1.40 -0.91
N THR A 28 -25.72 0.50 -0.14
CA THR A 28 -25.23 0.16 1.21
C THR A 28 -24.47 -1.18 1.18
N ILE A 29 -23.85 -1.54 2.30
CA ILE A 29 -23.24 -2.87 2.47
C ILE A 29 -24.33 -3.94 2.52
N GLU A 30 -25.50 -3.65 3.06
CA GLU A 30 -26.65 -4.55 3.04
C GLU A 30 -27.11 -4.86 1.61
N ASP A 31 -27.15 -3.85 0.73
CA ASP A 31 -27.45 -4.04 -0.69
C ASP A 31 -26.39 -4.89 -1.39
N LEU A 32 -25.10 -4.70 -1.06
CA LEU A 32 -24.00 -5.53 -1.54
C LEU A 32 -24.18 -7.00 -1.11
N ILE A 33 -24.55 -7.25 0.15
CA ILE A 33 -24.79 -8.59 0.66
C ILE A 33 -26.01 -9.22 -0.05
N ALA A 34 -27.06 -8.44 -0.28
CA ALA A 34 -28.23 -8.88 -1.03
C ALA A 34 -27.92 -9.21 -2.50
N PHE A 35 -26.96 -8.54 -3.10
CA PHE A 35 -26.43 -8.83 -4.44
C PHE A 35 -25.72 -10.18 -4.51
N LYS A 36 -25.24 -10.75 -3.38
CA LYS A 36 -24.54 -12.04 -3.26
C LYS A 36 -23.31 -12.13 -4.17
N PRO A 37 -22.31 -11.26 -4.00
CA PRO A 37 -21.10 -11.29 -4.81
C PRO A 37 -20.29 -12.57 -4.55
N ASP A 38 -19.60 -13.08 -5.57
CA ASP A 38 -18.62 -14.16 -5.44
C ASP A 38 -17.38 -13.72 -4.66
N ALA A 39 -17.00 -12.45 -4.79
CA ALA A 39 -15.92 -11.84 -4.04
C ALA A 39 -16.14 -10.32 -3.86
N THR A 40 -15.60 -9.77 -2.78
CA THR A 40 -15.69 -8.34 -2.47
C THR A 40 -14.31 -7.76 -2.23
N PHE A 41 -13.96 -6.70 -2.95
CA PHE A 41 -12.74 -5.91 -2.71
C PHE A 41 -13.03 -4.79 -1.72
N VAL A 42 -12.24 -4.69 -0.66
CA VAL A 42 -12.33 -3.61 0.33
C VAL A 42 -11.12 -2.70 0.20
N ALA A 43 -11.35 -1.45 -0.22
CA ALA A 43 -10.33 -0.45 -0.49
C ALA A 43 -10.69 0.89 0.18
N VAL A 44 -10.83 0.88 1.49
CA VAL A 44 -11.20 2.05 2.31
C VAL A 44 -9.98 2.80 2.83
N PRO A 45 -10.12 4.10 3.17
CA PRO A 45 -9.04 4.88 3.76
C PRO A 45 -8.62 4.32 5.13
N THR A 46 -7.29 4.31 5.36
CA THR A 46 -6.67 3.98 6.65
C THR A 46 -5.72 5.13 7.03
N PRO A 47 -6.25 6.27 7.51
CA PRO A 47 -5.43 7.46 7.79
C PRO A 47 -4.51 7.25 8.99
N GLN A 48 -3.50 8.10 9.11
CA GLN A 48 -2.62 8.14 10.27
C GLN A 48 -3.30 8.90 11.41
N LEU A 49 -3.17 8.40 12.64
CA LEU A 49 -3.48 9.13 13.87
C LEU A 49 -2.30 10.04 14.27
N GLU A 50 -2.53 10.98 15.19
CA GLU A 50 -1.49 11.85 15.75
C GLU A 50 -0.35 11.06 16.41
N SER A 51 -0.64 9.88 16.98
CA SER A 51 0.35 8.97 17.55
C SER A 51 1.32 8.37 16.53
N GLY A 52 0.98 8.44 15.24
CA GLY A 52 1.64 7.69 14.17
C GLY A 52 0.97 6.37 13.83
N GLU A 53 0.06 5.88 14.68
CA GLU A 53 -0.69 4.65 14.44
C GLU A 53 -1.56 4.74 13.18
N CYS A 54 -1.73 3.62 12.49
CA CYS A 54 -2.67 3.48 11.39
C CYS A 54 -4.11 3.33 11.93
N ASN A 55 -5.01 4.25 11.59
CA ASN A 55 -6.42 4.15 11.93
C ASN A 55 -7.15 3.20 10.99
N THR A 56 -7.57 2.07 11.49
CA THR A 56 -8.31 1.03 10.75
C THR A 56 -9.80 0.99 11.07
N ALA A 57 -10.34 1.97 11.80
CA ALA A 57 -11.73 1.94 12.26
C ALA A 57 -12.74 1.78 11.12
N ILE A 58 -12.56 2.48 10.00
CA ILE A 58 -13.46 2.35 8.83
C ILE A 58 -13.38 0.93 8.26
N LEU A 59 -12.19 0.36 8.17
CA LEU A 59 -12.02 -1.01 7.69
C LEU A 59 -12.66 -2.02 8.65
N GLU A 60 -12.40 -1.89 9.95
CA GLU A 60 -12.97 -2.78 10.97
C GLU A 60 -14.50 -2.74 10.93
N ASP A 61 -15.12 -1.55 10.80
CA ASP A 61 -16.57 -1.40 10.66
C ASP A 61 -17.12 -2.11 9.39
N VAL A 62 -16.50 -1.87 8.22
CA VAL A 62 -16.89 -2.54 6.97
C VAL A 62 -16.76 -4.05 7.09
N MET A 63 -15.69 -4.55 7.67
CA MET A 63 -15.47 -6.00 7.85
C MET A 63 -16.50 -6.63 8.78
N GLN A 64 -16.90 -5.93 9.86
CA GLN A 64 -17.95 -6.40 10.76
C GLN A 64 -19.32 -6.44 10.06
N GLN A 65 -19.67 -5.45 9.25
CA GLN A 65 -20.91 -5.47 8.48
C GLN A 65 -20.92 -6.64 7.47
N LEU A 66 -19.81 -6.87 6.75
CA LEU A 66 -19.67 -7.99 5.82
C LEU A 66 -19.69 -9.36 6.53
N ASN A 67 -19.29 -9.44 7.80
CA ASN A 67 -19.22 -10.67 8.58
C ASN A 67 -20.61 -11.34 8.82
N THR A 68 -21.69 -10.65 8.48
CA THR A 68 -23.04 -11.24 8.44
C THR A 68 -23.22 -12.20 7.25
N SER A 69 -22.36 -12.14 6.23
CA SER A 69 -22.41 -12.96 5.01
C SER A 69 -21.46 -14.14 5.10
N LYS A 70 -21.97 -15.30 5.52
CA LYS A 70 -21.15 -16.50 5.72
C LYS A 70 -20.51 -17.00 4.42
N GLY A 71 -19.18 -17.19 4.46
CA GLY A 71 -18.40 -17.73 3.35
C GLY A 71 -18.04 -16.73 2.26
N LEU A 72 -18.40 -15.44 2.42
CA LEU A 72 -18.03 -14.40 1.47
C LEU A 72 -16.50 -14.26 1.41
N LEU A 73 -15.95 -14.30 0.19
CA LEU A 73 -14.53 -14.02 -0.06
C LEU A 73 -14.29 -12.50 -0.06
N VAL A 74 -13.51 -12.04 0.89
CA VAL A 74 -13.17 -10.61 1.03
C VAL A 74 -11.69 -10.38 0.77
N ILE A 75 -11.39 -9.51 -0.19
CA ILE A 75 -10.04 -9.16 -0.60
C ILE A 75 -9.73 -7.75 -0.07
N VAL A 76 -8.91 -7.66 0.97
CA VAL A 76 -8.54 -6.39 1.59
C VAL A 76 -7.38 -5.77 0.83
N LYS A 77 -7.61 -4.61 0.22
CA LYS A 77 -6.63 -3.82 -0.54
C LYS A 77 -6.06 -2.64 0.24
N SER A 78 -6.75 -2.19 1.28
CA SER A 78 -6.29 -1.10 2.15
C SER A 78 -4.97 -1.47 2.81
N THR A 79 -4.07 -0.49 3.01
CA THR A 79 -2.84 -0.73 3.79
C THR A 79 -3.17 -0.93 5.27
N VAL A 80 -2.83 -2.07 5.82
CA VAL A 80 -3.22 -2.48 7.19
C VAL A 80 -2.01 -3.09 7.91
N PRO A 81 -1.68 -2.65 9.15
CA PRO A 81 -0.64 -3.27 9.96
C PRO A 81 -0.98 -4.72 10.33
N ALA A 82 0.05 -5.54 10.46
CA ALA A 82 -0.06 -6.98 10.68
C ALA A 82 -0.97 -7.35 11.88
N TYR A 83 -0.83 -6.66 13.02
CA TYR A 83 -1.62 -6.93 14.22
C TYR A 83 -3.11 -6.59 14.05
N LYS A 84 -3.45 -5.62 13.20
CA LYS A 84 -4.84 -5.29 12.86
C LYS A 84 -5.47 -6.32 11.93
N LEU A 85 -4.69 -6.85 10.98
CA LEU A 85 -5.15 -7.94 10.13
C LEU A 85 -5.45 -9.21 10.94
N GLN A 86 -4.58 -9.54 11.90
CA GLN A 86 -4.82 -10.67 12.80
C GLN A 86 -6.11 -10.49 13.59
N LYS A 87 -6.31 -9.29 14.19
CA LYS A 87 -7.55 -8.97 14.91
C LYS A 87 -8.78 -9.13 14.02
N ILE A 88 -8.76 -8.57 12.80
CA ILE A 88 -9.88 -8.69 11.85
C ILE A 88 -10.16 -10.16 11.52
N GLN A 89 -9.13 -10.96 11.32
CA GLN A 89 -9.28 -12.39 11.04
C GLN A 89 -9.93 -13.15 12.21
N ASP A 90 -9.52 -12.83 13.43
CA ASP A 90 -10.03 -13.48 14.65
C ASP A 90 -11.50 -13.08 14.93
N GLU A 91 -11.89 -11.86 14.60
CA GLU A 91 -13.24 -11.33 14.84
C GLU A 91 -14.23 -11.62 13.71
N CYS A 92 -13.77 -11.72 12.45
CA CYS A 92 -14.62 -11.89 11.28
C CYS A 92 -14.63 -13.35 10.79
N ILE A 93 -14.98 -14.29 11.67
CA ILE A 93 -14.91 -15.74 11.45
C ILE A 93 -15.82 -16.29 10.35
N ASN A 94 -16.84 -15.54 9.94
CA ASN A 94 -17.74 -15.95 8.86
C ASN A 94 -17.18 -15.62 7.47
N LEU A 95 -16.10 -14.81 7.39
CA LEU A 95 -15.52 -14.39 6.12
C LEU A 95 -14.33 -15.27 5.73
N ARG A 96 -14.10 -15.36 4.44
CA ARG A 96 -12.86 -15.85 3.84
C ARG A 96 -12.03 -14.63 3.47
N ILE A 97 -10.94 -14.38 4.19
CA ILE A 97 -10.21 -13.10 4.08
C ILE A 97 -8.87 -13.32 3.41
N VAL A 98 -8.59 -12.55 2.37
CA VAL A 98 -7.28 -12.45 1.74
C VAL A 98 -6.81 -11.00 1.78
N TYR A 99 -5.63 -10.77 2.34
CA TYR A 99 -4.95 -9.49 2.25
C TYR A 99 -4.15 -9.42 0.95
N ASN A 100 -4.47 -8.46 0.12
CA ASN A 100 -3.79 -8.22 -1.14
C ASN A 100 -3.33 -6.76 -1.21
N PRO A 101 -2.17 -6.43 -0.60
CA PRO A 101 -1.61 -5.09 -0.67
C PRO A 101 -1.41 -4.65 -2.11
N GLU A 102 -1.43 -3.34 -2.31
CA GLU A 102 -1.18 -2.70 -3.59
C GLU A 102 0.20 -2.03 -3.62
N PHE A 103 0.78 -1.93 -4.81
CA PHE A 103 2.07 -1.28 -5.07
C PHE A 103 1.92 -0.18 -6.12
N LEU A 104 0.77 0.50 -6.10
CA LEU A 104 0.38 1.52 -7.08
C LEU A 104 1.01 2.88 -6.75
N THR A 105 1.32 3.64 -7.80
CA THR A 105 1.67 5.05 -7.66
C THR A 105 0.44 5.92 -7.88
N GLU A 106 0.30 7.03 -7.14
CA GLU A 106 -0.88 7.91 -7.23
C GLU A 106 -1.13 8.44 -8.65
N LYS A 107 -0.06 8.65 -9.43
CA LYS A 107 -0.16 9.23 -10.78
C LYS A 107 -0.55 8.22 -11.86
N ASN A 108 -0.20 6.94 -11.68
CA ASN A 108 -0.34 5.91 -12.71
C ASN A 108 -1.14 4.69 -12.24
N TYR A 109 -1.96 4.84 -11.18
CA TYR A 109 -2.57 3.72 -10.46
C TYR A 109 -3.34 2.73 -11.35
N ILE A 110 -3.99 3.16 -12.43
CA ILE A 110 -4.67 2.27 -13.37
C ILE A 110 -3.64 1.44 -14.15
N ASN A 111 -2.62 2.10 -14.71
CA ASN A 111 -1.57 1.41 -15.46
C ASN A 111 -0.75 0.47 -14.58
N ASP A 112 -0.44 0.90 -13.36
CA ASP A 112 0.30 0.09 -12.39
C ASP A 112 -0.51 -1.14 -11.95
N PHE A 113 -1.86 -1.01 -11.88
CA PHE A 113 -2.74 -2.14 -11.60
C PHE A 113 -2.76 -3.16 -12.74
N ILE A 114 -2.80 -2.70 -13.99
CA ILE A 114 -2.79 -3.57 -15.19
C ILE A 114 -1.41 -4.19 -15.44
N ASN A 115 -0.33 -3.50 -15.05
CA ASN A 115 1.05 -3.97 -15.22
C ASN A 115 1.73 -4.12 -13.84
N PRO A 116 1.23 -4.98 -12.95
CA PRO A 116 1.78 -5.12 -11.61
C PRO A 116 3.16 -5.76 -11.67
N PRO A 117 4.11 -5.34 -10.81
CA PRO A 117 5.39 -6.02 -10.69
C PRO A 117 5.27 -7.41 -10.06
N MET A 118 4.23 -7.62 -9.27
CA MET A 118 3.90 -8.88 -8.59
C MET A 118 2.51 -8.79 -7.96
N HIS A 119 1.94 -9.96 -7.66
CA HIS A 119 0.82 -10.09 -6.73
C HIS A 119 1.30 -10.74 -5.42
N VAL A 120 0.83 -10.22 -4.29
CA VAL A 120 1.03 -10.81 -2.96
C VAL A 120 -0.34 -11.09 -2.36
N PHE A 121 -0.62 -12.34 -2.06
CA PHE A 121 -1.86 -12.79 -1.45
C PHE A 121 -1.57 -13.39 -0.08
N GLY A 122 -1.99 -12.71 0.98
CA GLY A 122 -1.85 -13.13 2.36
C GLY A 122 -3.15 -13.74 2.87
N GLY A 123 -3.11 -15.01 3.28
CA GLY A 123 -4.27 -15.72 3.77
C GLY A 123 -4.06 -17.24 3.79
N ILE A 124 -5.13 -18.00 3.98
CA ILE A 124 -5.07 -19.46 3.85
C ILE A 124 -4.99 -19.87 2.37
N ASN A 125 -4.33 -20.99 2.09
CA ASN A 125 -4.05 -21.42 0.71
C ASN A 125 -5.29 -21.50 -0.18
N ALA A 126 -6.37 -22.09 0.29
CA ALA A 126 -7.60 -22.24 -0.49
C ALA A 126 -8.22 -20.89 -0.91
N ASP A 127 -8.09 -19.85 -0.06
CA ASP A 127 -8.63 -18.52 -0.35
C ASP A 127 -7.69 -17.73 -1.25
N THR A 128 -6.38 -17.83 -1.06
CA THR A 128 -5.40 -17.22 -1.96
C THR A 128 -5.42 -17.85 -3.35
N ASP A 129 -5.69 -19.15 -3.46
CA ASP A 129 -5.91 -19.84 -4.76
C ASP A 129 -7.16 -19.29 -5.46
N ALA A 130 -8.24 -19.07 -4.71
CA ALA A 130 -9.47 -18.50 -5.25
C ALA A 130 -9.26 -17.07 -5.76
N VAL A 131 -8.46 -16.25 -5.04
CA VAL A 131 -8.12 -14.89 -5.47
C VAL A 131 -7.23 -14.91 -6.71
N GLU A 132 -6.23 -15.77 -6.78
CA GLU A 132 -5.39 -15.91 -7.98
C GLU A 132 -6.22 -16.30 -9.19
N LYS A 133 -7.13 -17.27 -9.04
CA LYS A 133 -8.06 -17.67 -10.10
C LYS A 133 -8.92 -16.48 -10.54
N LEU A 134 -9.49 -15.72 -9.60
CA LEU A 134 -10.27 -14.51 -9.88
C LEU A 134 -9.49 -13.50 -10.73
N TYR A 135 -8.22 -13.23 -10.36
CA TYR A 135 -7.36 -12.34 -11.13
C TYR A 135 -7.09 -12.87 -12.54
N ASN A 136 -6.77 -14.15 -12.68
CA ASN A 136 -6.45 -14.77 -13.98
C ASN A 136 -7.65 -14.79 -14.94
N GLU A 137 -8.84 -15.09 -14.44
CA GLU A 137 -10.04 -15.25 -15.26
C GLU A 137 -10.71 -13.91 -15.59
N HIS A 138 -10.74 -12.95 -14.62
CA HIS A 138 -11.60 -11.78 -14.71
C HIS A 138 -10.87 -10.45 -14.76
N SER A 139 -9.56 -10.41 -14.49
CA SER A 139 -8.81 -9.15 -14.58
C SER A 139 -8.14 -8.94 -15.94
N GLY A 140 -7.82 -7.68 -16.24
CA GLY A 140 -6.96 -7.29 -17.34
C GLY A 140 -5.48 -7.20 -16.95
N CYS A 141 -5.11 -7.66 -15.76
CA CYS A 141 -3.73 -7.62 -15.31
C CYS A 141 -2.84 -8.51 -16.20
N LYS A 142 -1.65 -8.00 -16.51
CA LYS A 142 -0.62 -8.81 -17.17
C LYS A 142 -0.08 -9.86 -16.21
N GLU A 143 0.36 -10.95 -16.80
CA GLU A 143 1.05 -12.00 -16.06
C GLU A 143 2.26 -11.44 -15.30
N CYS A 144 2.37 -11.79 -14.03
CA CYS A 144 3.46 -11.40 -13.16
C CYS A 144 3.69 -12.48 -12.08
N PRO A 145 4.82 -12.43 -11.34
CA PRO A 145 5.02 -13.32 -10.21
C PRO A 145 3.92 -13.21 -9.16
N VAL A 146 3.42 -14.36 -8.69
CA VAL A 146 2.40 -14.47 -7.63
C VAL A 146 3.03 -15.09 -6.40
N TYR A 147 2.92 -14.42 -5.27
CA TYR A 147 3.40 -14.89 -3.97
C TYR A 147 2.22 -15.10 -3.04
N LYS A 148 2.07 -16.32 -2.52
CA LYS A 148 1.08 -16.68 -1.51
C LYS A 148 1.78 -16.85 -0.17
N THR A 149 1.24 -16.24 0.87
CA THR A 149 1.84 -16.24 2.21
C THR A 149 0.76 -15.99 3.27
N ASP A 150 1.13 -15.89 4.52
CA ASP A 150 0.25 -15.43 5.58
C ASP A 150 0.01 -13.90 5.50
N MET A 151 -1.03 -13.41 6.20
CA MET A 151 -1.39 -11.99 6.16
C MET A 151 -0.34 -11.10 6.82
N ILE A 152 0.37 -11.60 7.85
CA ILE A 152 1.42 -10.85 8.56
C ILE A 152 2.55 -10.57 7.60
N THR A 153 3.05 -11.61 6.91
CA THR A 153 4.13 -11.49 5.92
C THR A 153 3.71 -10.56 4.78
N ALA A 154 2.49 -10.71 4.23
CA ALA A 154 2.00 -9.85 3.17
C ALA A 154 1.93 -8.36 3.59
N SER A 155 1.51 -8.08 4.83
CA SER A 155 1.52 -6.74 5.40
C SER A 155 2.95 -6.19 5.54
N MET A 156 3.86 -6.99 6.08
CA MET A 156 5.26 -6.60 6.27
C MET A 156 5.97 -6.33 4.93
N VAL A 157 5.65 -7.07 3.86
CA VAL A 157 6.16 -6.79 2.51
C VAL A 157 5.76 -5.39 2.06
N LYS A 158 4.48 -5.01 2.22
CA LYS A 158 4.01 -3.66 1.86
C LYS A 158 4.75 -2.58 2.63
N TYR A 159 4.81 -2.70 3.95
CA TYR A 159 5.48 -1.72 4.80
C TYR A 159 6.99 -1.66 4.58
N CYS A 160 7.64 -2.81 4.35
CA CYS A 160 9.07 -2.87 4.05
C CYS A 160 9.41 -2.13 2.76
N ILE A 161 8.66 -2.36 1.68
CA ILE A 161 8.88 -1.68 0.41
C ILE A 161 8.72 -0.16 0.57
N ASN A 162 7.62 0.30 1.19
CA ASN A 162 7.39 1.73 1.36
C ASN A 162 8.42 2.38 2.30
N GLY A 163 8.80 1.71 3.39
CA GLY A 163 9.84 2.19 4.30
C GLY A 163 11.22 2.28 3.65
N LEU A 164 11.60 1.27 2.86
CA LEU A 164 12.86 1.26 2.12
C LEU A 164 12.91 2.38 1.07
N LEU A 165 11.83 2.56 0.31
CA LEU A 165 11.76 3.61 -0.72
C LEU A 165 11.76 5.01 -0.10
N ALA A 166 11.08 5.22 1.01
CA ALA A 166 11.10 6.48 1.76
C ALA A 166 12.52 6.79 2.31
N THR A 167 13.18 5.79 2.89
CA THR A 167 14.58 5.91 3.36
C THR A 167 15.52 6.20 2.20
N LYS A 168 15.32 5.58 1.04
CA LYS A 168 16.10 5.91 -0.17
C LYS A 168 15.93 7.38 -0.57
N VAL A 169 14.71 7.93 -0.49
CA VAL A 169 14.50 9.36 -0.80
C VAL A 169 15.30 10.25 0.14
N THR A 170 15.29 10.01 1.45
CA THR A 170 16.07 10.82 2.42
C THR A 170 17.57 10.66 2.21
N PHE A 171 18.07 9.44 2.01
CA PHE A 171 19.47 9.18 1.67
C PHE A 171 19.92 9.95 0.41
N MET A 172 19.11 9.91 -0.65
CA MET A 172 19.45 10.61 -1.90
C MET A 172 19.41 12.14 -1.75
N ASN A 173 18.58 12.68 -0.86
CA ASN A 173 18.55 14.10 -0.56
C ASN A 173 19.83 14.56 0.17
N GLU A 174 20.32 13.78 1.13
CA GLU A 174 21.60 14.08 1.82
C GLU A 174 22.78 13.88 0.87
N MET A 175 22.77 12.85 0.04
CA MET A 175 23.79 12.60 -0.98
C MET A 175 23.86 13.74 -2.02
N TYR A 176 22.73 14.35 -2.36
CA TYR A 176 22.66 15.54 -3.21
C TYR A 176 23.49 16.69 -2.61
N ASP A 177 23.34 16.96 -1.32
CA ASP A 177 24.08 18.02 -0.65
C ASP A 177 25.59 17.73 -0.59
N ILE A 178 25.95 16.47 -0.34
CA ILE A 178 27.35 16.01 -0.34
C ILE A 178 27.98 16.18 -1.73
N LEU A 179 27.30 15.74 -2.79
CA LEU A 179 27.81 15.87 -4.16
C LEU A 179 28.03 17.34 -4.54
N LYS A 180 27.07 18.20 -4.17
CA LYS A 180 27.14 19.64 -4.40
C LYS A 180 28.33 20.28 -3.65
N ALA A 181 28.50 19.92 -2.38
CA ALA A 181 29.63 20.43 -1.57
C ALA A 181 30.98 19.95 -2.09
N ALA A 182 31.05 18.72 -2.59
CA ALA A 182 32.25 18.16 -3.22
C ALA A 182 32.51 18.72 -4.62
N LYS A 183 31.68 19.64 -5.13
CA LYS A 183 31.78 20.21 -6.49
C LYS A 183 31.81 19.13 -7.59
N GLY A 184 31.03 18.05 -7.36
CA GLY A 184 30.87 16.98 -8.34
C GLY A 184 30.06 17.42 -9.57
N THR A 185 29.77 16.46 -10.43
CA THR A 185 28.92 16.66 -11.61
C THR A 185 27.48 17.01 -11.22
N ASP A 186 26.63 17.34 -12.20
CA ASP A 186 25.22 17.59 -11.95
C ASP A 186 24.50 16.32 -11.44
N TRP A 187 23.41 16.54 -10.72
CA TRP A 187 22.66 15.48 -10.04
C TRP A 187 22.07 14.44 -11.00
N LYS A 188 21.63 14.87 -12.18
CA LYS A 188 21.06 13.94 -13.17
C LYS A 188 22.11 12.98 -13.67
N THR A 189 23.27 13.46 -14.06
CA THR A 189 24.40 12.63 -14.48
C THR A 189 24.82 11.64 -13.38
N PHE A 190 24.91 12.11 -12.13
CA PHE A 190 25.23 11.23 -11.00
C PHE A 190 24.20 10.10 -10.83
N THR A 191 22.90 10.44 -10.84
CA THR A 191 21.84 9.43 -10.68
C THR A 191 21.74 8.49 -11.87
N ASP A 192 21.97 8.96 -13.09
CA ASP A 192 22.04 8.13 -14.28
C ASP A 192 23.16 7.09 -14.17
N ILE A 193 24.34 7.48 -13.67
CA ILE A 193 25.47 6.56 -13.47
C ILE A 193 25.13 5.48 -12.44
N ILE A 194 24.74 5.88 -11.22
CA ILE A 194 24.51 4.90 -10.15
C ILE A 194 23.33 3.98 -10.44
N SER A 195 22.35 4.43 -11.22
CA SER A 195 21.19 3.63 -11.60
C SER A 195 21.50 2.49 -12.58
N ASN A 196 22.68 2.49 -13.18
CA ASN A 196 23.15 1.35 -13.99
C ASN A 196 23.57 0.14 -13.13
N ASP A 197 23.81 0.34 -11.82
CA ASP A 197 23.91 -0.81 -10.91
C ASP A 197 22.49 -1.30 -10.59
N PRO A 198 22.13 -2.55 -10.98
CA PRO A 198 20.77 -3.06 -10.78
C PRO A 198 20.37 -3.17 -9.29
N ARG A 199 21.34 -3.24 -8.39
CA ARG A 199 21.12 -3.26 -6.95
C ARG A 199 20.58 -1.93 -6.41
N VAL A 200 20.90 -0.82 -7.08
CA VAL A 200 20.42 0.53 -6.73
C VAL A 200 19.03 0.78 -7.28
N GLY A 201 18.76 0.38 -8.52
CA GLY A 201 17.49 0.65 -9.22
C GLY A 201 17.29 2.13 -9.57
N LYS A 202 16.30 2.40 -10.43
CA LYS A 202 16.13 3.70 -11.13
C LYS A 202 15.18 4.68 -10.48
N THR A 203 14.49 4.31 -9.40
CA THR A 203 13.40 5.11 -8.82
C THR A 203 13.80 5.78 -7.51
N HIS A 204 13.03 6.80 -7.07
CA HIS A 204 13.16 7.46 -5.77
C HIS A 204 14.51 8.19 -5.54
N MET A 205 15.11 8.72 -6.62
CA MET A 205 16.40 9.44 -6.56
C MET A 205 16.28 10.90 -7.00
N LYS A 206 15.09 11.37 -7.38
CA LYS A 206 14.90 12.73 -7.87
C LYS A 206 14.98 13.74 -6.72
N VAL A 207 15.83 14.76 -6.87
CA VAL A 207 15.99 15.87 -5.92
C VAL A 207 16.02 17.19 -6.70
N PRO A 208 15.10 18.14 -6.46
CA PRO A 208 13.89 18.01 -5.68
C PRO A 208 12.92 16.98 -6.28
N GLY A 209 11.95 16.54 -5.48
CA GLY A 209 10.92 15.58 -5.89
C GLY A 209 9.99 16.09 -6.99
N ASN A 210 8.96 15.31 -7.33
CA ASN A 210 8.00 15.68 -8.38
C ASN A 210 7.07 16.84 -7.97
N ASP A 211 6.97 17.13 -6.69
CA ASP A 211 6.26 18.29 -6.13
C ASP A 211 7.13 19.55 -6.05
N GLY A 212 8.36 19.49 -6.56
CA GLY A 212 9.32 20.58 -6.52
C GLY A 212 10.02 20.76 -5.15
N GLN A 213 9.73 19.90 -4.18
CA GLN A 213 10.28 20.00 -2.83
C GLN A 213 11.23 18.84 -2.52
N ARG A 214 12.05 19.02 -1.48
CA ARG A 214 12.96 17.97 -0.97
C ARG A 214 12.21 17.02 -0.03
N GLY A 215 12.75 15.79 0.09
CA GLY A 215 12.13 14.76 0.90
C GLY A 215 10.94 14.10 0.21
N TYR A 216 10.26 13.23 0.95
CA TYR A 216 9.06 12.54 0.48
C TYR A 216 7.79 13.13 1.08
N ALA A 217 6.70 13.02 0.31
CA ALA A 217 5.35 13.43 0.68
C ALA A 217 4.32 12.46 0.08
N GLY A 218 3.09 12.95 -0.12
CA GLY A 218 1.97 12.17 -0.62
C GLY A 218 1.24 11.44 0.50
N SER A 219 0.23 10.67 0.12
CA SER A 219 -0.67 10.00 1.06
C SER A 219 -0.10 8.69 1.64
N CYS A 220 0.94 8.10 1.00
CA CYS A 220 1.42 6.78 1.35
C CYS A 220 2.67 6.81 2.25
N PHE A 221 3.78 7.40 1.77
CA PHE A 221 5.06 7.29 2.48
C PHE A 221 5.04 7.85 3.91
N PRO A 222 4.53 9.07 4.16
CA PRO A 222 4.48 9.59 5.55
C PRO A 222 3.65 8.69 6.45
N LYS A 223 2.49 8.26 5.99
CA LYS A 223 1.57 7.39 6.74
C LYS A 223 2.19 6.03 7.02
N ASP A 224 2.74 5.36 6.02
CA ASP A 224 3.22 3.99 6.14
C ASP A 224 4.54 3.91 6.93
N THR A 225 5.44 4.90 6.80
CA THR A 225 6.67 4.97 7.60
C THR A 225 6.37 5.18 9.08
N ASN A 226 5.46 6.11 9.40
CA ASN A 226 5.05 6.35 10.79
C ASN A 226 4.33 5.14 11.38
N ALA A 227 3.41 4.51 10.62
CA ALA A 227 2.69 3.32 11.07
C ALA A 227 3.63 2.14 11.35
N LEU A 228 4.64 1.92 10.48
CA LEU A 228 5.63 0.86 10.69
C LEU A 228 6.53 1.16 11.90
N ALA A 229 7.01 2.40 12.06
CA ALA A 229 7.84 2.80 13.19
C ALA A 229 7.06 2.69 14.51
N TRP A 230 5.81 3.14 14.52
CA TRP A 230 4.91 3.02 15.67
C TRP A 230 4.66 1.54 16.03
N PHE A 231 4.31 0.71 15.06
CA PHE A 231 4.07 -0.72 15.26
C PHE A 231 5.30 -1.43 15.82
N ALA A 232 6.48 -1.16 15.26
CA ALA A 232 7.74 -1.74 15.72
C ALA A 232 8.05 -1.35 17.17
N ARG A 233 7.85 -0.09 17.54
CA ARG A 233 8.17 0.43 18.86
C ARG A 233 7.11 0.05 19.90
N GLU A 234 5.83 0.33 19.63
CA GLU A 234 4.76 0.23 20.64
C GLU A 234 4.19 -1.19 20.78
N ILE A 235 4.13 -1.94 19.69
CA ILE A 235 3.54 -3.29 19.71
C ILE A 235 4.60 -4.37 19.81
N LEU A 236 5.69 -4.27 19.04
CA LEU A 236 6.72 -5.31 19.01
C LEU A 236 7.86 -5.05 20.00
N ASN A 237 7.90 -3.88 20.64
CA ASN A 237 9.01 -3.44 21.49
C ASN A 237 10.40 -3.63 20.81
N THR A 238 10.42 -3.38 19.51
CA THR A 238 11.61 -3.55 18.64
C THR A 238 11.77 -2.29 17.79
N PRO A 239 12.41 -1.22 18.33
CA PRO A 239 12.53 0.06 17.61
C PRO A 239 13.21 -0.09 16.25
N PHE A 240 12.65 0.54 15.22
CA PHE A 240 13.24 0.60 13.89
C PHE A 240 14.00 1.91 13.71
N THR A 241 15.15 2.01 14.38
CA THR A 241 15.96 3.24 14.52
C THR A 241 16.27 3.91 13.17
N GLN A 242 16.63 3.13 12.14
CA GLN A 242 16.95 3.69 10.84
C GLN A 242 15.71 4.34 10.18
N LEU A 243 14.54 3.74 10.29
CA LEU A 243 13.30 4.31 9.76
C LEU A 243 12.90 5.57 10.54
N GLU A 244 13.00 5.56 11.87
CA GLU A 244 12.73 6.71 12.72
C GLU A 244 13.65 7.88 12.37
N THR A 245 14.94 7.61 12.14
CA THR A 245 15.91 8.62 11.68
C THR A 245 15.53 9.16 10.30
N SER A 246 15.12 8.29 9.37
CA SER A 246 14.66 8.72 8.05
C SER A 246 13.44 9.64 8.13
N ILE A 247 12.47 9.34 9.01
CA ILE A 247 11.31 10.21 9.27
C ILE A 247 11.76 11.60 9.75
N GLN A 248 12.65 11.66 10.72
CA GLN A 248 13.18 12.94 11.25
C GLN A 248 13.93 13.75 10.19
N ILE A 249 14.74 13.09 9.34
CA ILE A 249 15.43 13.74 8.21
C ILE A 249 14.39 14.31 7.24
N ASN A 250 13.37 13.52 6.90
CA ASN A 250 12.31 13.98 6.00
C ASN A 250 11.58 15.21 6.54
N GLU A 251 11.25 15.23 7.82
CA GLU A 251 10.61 16.39 8.46
C GLU A 251 11.48 17.65 8.36
N LYS A 252 12.79 17.54 8.57
CA LYS A 252 13.73 18.66 8.42
C LYS A 252 13.77 19.15 6.97
N LEU A 253 13.88 18.23 6.01
CA LEU A 253 13.90 18.55 4.58
C LEU A 253 12.62 19.28 4.14
N ARG A 254 11.46 18.84 4.63
CA ARG A 254 10.16 19.43 4.28
C ARG A 254 9.94 20.81 4.91
N LYS A 255 10.44 21.05 6.12
CA LYS A 255 10.35 22.35 6.81
C LYS A 255 11.24 23.41 6.14
N THR A 256 12.45 23.05 5.70
CA THR A 256 13.39 23.97 5.06
C THR A 256 12.87 24.50 3.71
N ASN A 257 11.90 23.85 3.07
CA ASN A 257 11.30 24.30 1.83
C ASN A 257 10.16 25.33 2.03
N GLN A 258 9.77 25.62 3.28
CA GLN A 258 8.70 26.56 3.61
C GLN A 258 9.22 27.94 4.04
N SER A 259 10.55 28.11 4.14
CA SER A 259 11.24 29.35 4.42
C SER A 259 11.90 29.91 3.17
#